data_5ec5ebb0d5498aaa11000843e572f93d
#
_entry.id   5ec5ebb0d5498aaa11000843e572f93d
#
_cell.length_a   1.000
_cell.length_b   1.000
_cell.length_c   1.000
_cell.angle_alpha   90.00
_cell.angle_beta   90.00
_cell.angle_gamma   90.00
#
_symmetry.space_group_name_H-M   'P 1'
#
loop_
_entity.id
_entity.type
_entity.pdbx_description
1 polymer ?
#
loop_
_entity_poly.entity_id
_entity_poly.type
_entity_poly.pdbx_seq_one_letter_code
_entity_poly.pdbx_strand_id
1 'polypeptide(L)'
;MSKGDINHFLLDEEWSPLDFIERVSVSVALREWLSDPFSAQYDRIFSKAVAARDVPVIEALLDGRRWVMPSYADRCFENALREADSILIPLRELKDQAEAIKVTVKQIEEVLETHKIISILNLLPPYFRNLQNEAVGLVRSIAIDAHNVHEDSELSLAIIEKSKEFSFKSIELTQRLNE
;
A
#
# COMPACT_ATOMS: atom_id res chain seq x y z
N MET A 1 2.22 -21.49 16.87
CA MET A 1 0.90 -21.52 17.56
C MET A 1 -0.17 -21.14 16.56
N SER A 2 -1.22 -21.97 16.43
CA SER A 2 -2.31 -21.69 15.50
C SER A 2 -3.28 -20.66 16.10
N LYS A 3 -4.11 -20.03 15.24
CA LYS A 3 -5.13 -19.06 15.67
C LYS A 3 -6.17 -19.69 16.65
N GLY A 4 -6.34 -21.02 16.56
CA GLY A 4 -7.18 -21.82 17.48
C GLY A 4 -6.62 -21.92 18.89
N ASP A 5 -5.29 -22.04 19.01
CA ASP A 5 -4.65 -22.28 20.31
C ASP A 5 -4.73 -21.08 21.25
N ILE A 6 -4.69 -19.86 20.70
CA ILE A 6 -4.79 -18.63 21.51
C ILE A 6 -6.23 -18.35 21.95
N ASN A 7 -7.20 -18.60 21.07
CA ASN A 7 -8.62 -18.43 21.44
C ASN A 7 -9.05 -19.47 22.49
N HIS A 8 -8.56 -20.71 22.39
CA HIS A 8 -8.86 -21.73 23.39
C HIS A 8 -8.26 -21.38 24.76
N PHE A 9 -7.05 -20.79 24.77
CA PHE A 9 -6.39 -20.37 26.00
C PHE A 9 -7.12 -19.19 26.70
N LEU A 10 -7.86 -18.37 25.98
CA LEU A 10 -8.59 -17.19 26.50
C LEU A 10 -10.05 -17.47 26.89
N LEU A 11 -10.62 -18.63 26.51
CA LEU A 11 -12.06 -18.94 26.64
C LEU A 11 -12.32 -20.17 27.52
N ASP A 12 -11.40 -20.54 28.41
CA ASP A 12 -11.61 -21.67 29.35
C ASP A 12 -12.69 -21.28 30.37
N GLU A 13 -13.83 -21.96 30.35
CA GLU A 13 -15.08 -21.61 31.11
C GLU A 13 -14.95 -21.70 32.64
N GLU A 14 -13.84 -22.23 33.15
CA GLU A 14 -13.61 -22.41 34.60
C GLU A 14 -13.02 -21.18 35.32
N TRP A 15 -12.92 -20.02 34.66
CA TRP A 15 -12.17 -18.86 35.17
C TRP A 15 -13.08 -17.82 35.84
N SER A 16 -12.59 -17.32 36.99
CA SER A 16 -13.23 -16.18 37.63
C SER A 16 -13.06 -14.89 36.82
N PRO A 17 -13.94 -13.86 36.96
CA PRO A 17 -13.76 -12.56 36.30
C PRO A 17 -12.40 -11.89 36.61
N LEU A 18 -11.82 -12.14 37.79
CA LEU A 18 -10.51 -11.63 38.18
C LEU A 18 -9.40 -12.30 37.38
N ASP A 19 -9.46 -13.64 37.20
CA ASP A 19 -8.51 -14.38 36.38
C ASP A 19 -8.58 -13.93 34.91
N PHE A 20 -9.73 -13.61 34.41
CA PHE A 20 -9.94 -13.04 33.09
C PHE A 20 -9.22 -11.68 32.94
N ILE A 21 -9.39 -10.76 33.93
CA ILE A 21 -8.75 -9.44 33.94
C ILE A 21 -7.23 -9.56 34.00
N GLU A 22 -6.69 -10.47 34.83
CA GLU A 22 -5.25 -10.73 34.91
C GLU A 22 -4.69 -11.27 33.57
N ARG A 23 -5.38 -12.21 32.93
CA ARG A 23 -4.98 -12.76 31.64
C ARG A 23 -5.01 -11.73 30.51
N VAL A 24 -6.05 -10.91 30.46
CA VAL A 24 -6.13 -9.83 29.48
C VAL A 24 -4.96 -8.88 29.68
N SER A 25 -4.63 -8.52 30.92
CA SER A 25 -3.51 -7.65 31.24
C SER A 25 -2.16 -8.27 30.84
N VAL A 26 -1.95 -9.56 31.14
CA VAL A 26 -0.76 -10.30 30.73
C VAL A 26 -0.67 -10.43 29.20
N SER A 27 -1.79 -10.70 28.52
CA SER A 27 -1.83 -10.80 27.06
C SER A 27 -1.53 -9.46 26.38
N VAL A 28 -1.99 -8.36 26.93
CA VAL A 28 -1.69 -7.00 26.45
C VAL A 28 -0.22 -6.68 26.69
N ALA A 29 0.33 -6.92 27.88
CA ALA A 29 1.72 -6.69 28.19
C ALA A 29 2.68 -7.55 27.31
N LEU A 30 2.33 -8.82 27.09
CA LEU A 30 3.07 -9.71 26.19
C LEU A 30 3.03 -9.22 24.75
N ARG A 31 1.87 -8.78 24.29
CA ARG A 31 1.69 -8.23 22.93
C ARG A 31 2.49 -6.93 22.77
N GLU A 32 2.49 -6.06 23.77
CA GLU A 32 3.29 -4.84 23.77
C GLU A 32 4.78 -5.16 23.70
N TRP A 33 5.27 -6.08 24.57
CA TRP A 33 6.65 -6.50 24.60
C TRP A 33 7.13 -7.15 23.29
N LEU A 34 6.25 -7.91 22.61
CA LEU A 34 6.56 -8.54 21.32
C LEU A 34 6.40 -7.58 20.14
N SER A 35 5.69 -6.46 20.29
CA SER A 35 5.37 -5.57 19.16
C SER A 35 6.61 -4.93 18.54
N ASP A 36 7.62 -4.56 19.31
CA ASP A 36 8.83 -3.94 18.80
C ASP A 36 9.67 -4.93 17.94
N PRO A 37 10.11 -6.09 18.46
CA PRO A 37 10.87 -7.04 17.65
C PRO A 37 10.04 -7.62 16.49
N PHE A 38 8.72 -7.78 16.68
CA PHE A 38 7.84 -8.27 15.62
C PHE A 38 7.71 -7.22 14.51
N SER A 39 7.51 -5.94 14.82
CA SER A 39 7.38 -4.89 13.81
C SER A 39 8.63 -4.73 12.97
N ALA A 40 9.82 -4.79 13.58
CA ALA A 40 11.09 -4.74 12.87
C ALA A 40 11.29 -5.94 11.93
N GLN A 41 10.96 -7.16 12.38
CA GLN A 41 11.03 -8.35 11.55
C GLN A 41 9.97 -8.33 10.45
N TYR A 42 8.76 -7.86 10.76
CA TYR A 42 7.68 -7.72 9.79
C TYR A 42 8.08 -6.74 8.68
N ASP A 43 8.57 -5.54 9.03
CA ASP A 43 9.03 -4.55 8.06
C ASP A 43 10.12 -5.10 7.15
N ARG A 44 11.06 -5.87 7.69
CA ARG A 44 12.11 -6.53 6.90
C ARG A 44 11.56 -7.54 5.89
N ILE A 45 10.54 -8.31 6.26
CA ILE A 45 9.93 -9.30 5.37
C ILE A 45 9.04 -8.59 4.35
N PHE A 46 8.26 -7.63 4.82
CA PHE A 46 7.34 -6.86 3.99
C PHE A 46 8.10 -6.04 2.92
N SER A 47 9.20 -5.36 3.29
CA SER A 47 10.03 -4.62 2.35
C SER A 47 10.61 -5.53 1.26
N LYS A 48 11.05 -6.75 1.62
CA LYS A 48 11.52 -7.73 0.62
C LYS A 48 10.41 -8.18 -0.32
N ALA A 49 9.19 -8.39 0.18
CA ALA A 49 8.04 -8.76 -0.66
C ALA A 49 7.69 -7.62 -1.63
N VAL A 50 7.73 -6.37 -1.16
CA VAL A 50 7.52 -5.18 -2.00
C VAL A 50 8.61 -5.05 -3.05
N ALA A 51 9.89 -5.18 -2.68
CA ALA A 51 11.02 -5.14 -3.62
C ALA A 51 10.93 -6.23 -4.70
N ALA A 52 10.51 -7.44 -4.30
CA ALA A 52 10.28 -8.58 -5.21
C ALA A 52 8.98 -8.45 -6.03
N ARG A 53 8.13 -7.47 -5.73
CA ARG A 53 6.79 -7.31 -6.32
C ARG A 53 5.92 -8.58 -6.20
N ASP A 54 6.03 -9.23 -5.04
CA ASP A 54 5.31 -10.46 -4.73
C ASP A 54 3.94 -10.14 -4.12
N VAL A 55 2.97 -9.85 -5.00
CA VAL A 55 1.62 -9.43 -4.61
C VAL A 55 0.95 -10.41 -3.64
N PRO A 56 0.95 -11.75 -3.87
CA PRO A 56 0.38 -12.70 -2.92
C PRO A 56 1.01 -12.66 -1.52
N VAL A 57 2.32 -12.50 -1.43
CA VAL A 57 3.01 -12.41 -0.14
C VAL A 57 2.70 -11.08 0.55
N ILE A 58 2.64 -9.97 -0.19
CA ILE A 58 2.23 -8.66 0.35
C ILE A 58 0.83 -8.76 0.98
N GLU A 59 -0.14 -9.35 0.26
CA GLU A 59 -1.52 -9.52 0.73
C GLU A 59 -1.58 -10.37 2.01
N ALA A 60 -0.91 -11.51 2.02
CA ALA A 60 -0.85 -12.40 3.18
C ALA A 60 -0.22 -11.72 4.42
N LEU A 61 0.83 -10.90 4.21
CA LEU A 61 1.46 -10.15 5.29
C LEU A 61 0.54 -9.06 5.86
N LEU A 62 -0.21 -8.35 5.00
CA LEU A 62 -1.16 -7.33 5.45
C LEU A 62 -2.26 -7.91 6.33
N ASP A 63 -2.74 -9.11 6.04
CA ASP A 63 -3.68 -9.84 6.90
C ASP A 63 -3.05 -10.22 8.26
N GLY A 64 -1.78 -10.59 8.28
CA GLY A 64 -1.02 -10.96 9.48
C GLY A 64 -0.75 -9.79 10.45
N ARG A 65 -0.80 -8.54 10.00
CA ARG A 65 -0.44 -7.35 10.79
C ARG A 65 -1.31 -7.13 12.05
N ARG A 66 -2.45 -7.74 12.14
CA ARG A 66 -3.40 -7.60 13.28
C ARG A 66 -2.80 -7.92 14.65
N TRP A 67 -1.64 -8.57 14.69
CA TRP A 67 -0.93 -8.92 15.93
C TRP A 67 -0.14 -7.76 16.53
N VAL A 68 0.22 -6.76 15.75
CA VAL A 68 1.00 -5.61 16.24
C VAL A 68 0.08 -4.63 16.95
N MET A 69 0.56 -4.09 18.08
CA MET A 69 -0.15 -3.01 18.76
C MET A 69 -0.26 -1.78 17.85
N PRO A 70 -1.38 -1.03 17.88
CA PRO A 70 -1.57 0.14 17.01
C PRO A 70 -0.44 1.18 17.10
N SER A 71 0.18 1.35 18.27
CA SER A 71 1.32 2.26 18.50
C SER A 71 2.59 1.88 17.71
N TYR A 72 2.69 0.64 17.25
CA TYR A 72 3.83 0.14 16.47
C TYR A 72 3.47 -0.09 14.99
N ALA A 73 2.25 0.23 14.58
CA ALA A 73 1.76 -0.10 13.26
C ALA A 73 2.61 0.52 12.13
N ASP A 74 3.08 1.74 12.32
CA ASP A 74 3.89 2.47 11.33
C ASP A 74 5.30 1.88 11.19
N ARG A 75 5.88 1.35 12.27
CA ARG A 75 7.18 0.69 12.25
C ARG A 75 7.22 -0.56 11.37
N CYS A 76 6.06 -1.16 11.09
CA CYS A 76 5.94 -2.29 10.17
C CYS A 76 6.25 -1.92 8.70
N PHE A 77 6.46 -0.63 8.38
CA PHE A 77 6.54 -0.14 7.01
C PHE A 77 7.68 0.84 6.76
N GLU A 78 8.59 1.06 7.72
CA GLU A 78 9.64 2.08 7.62
C GLU A 78 10.61 1.82 6.44
N ASN A 79 11.09 0.58 6.28
CA ASN A 79 11.93 0.20 5.14
C ASN A 79 11.10 -0.05 3.88
N ALA A 80 9.90 -0.60 4.04
CA ALA A 80 9.00 -0.88 2.93
C ALA A 80 8.59 0.39 2.17
N LEU A 81 8.56 1.55 2.84
CA LEU A 81 8.28 2.83 2.19
C LEU A 81 9.30 3.15 1.09
N ARG A 82 10.59 2.89 1.33
CA ARG A 82 11.65 3.10 0.32
C ARG A 82 11.53 2.14 -0.86
N GLU A 83 11.20 0.88 -0.57
CA GLU A 83 11.01 -0.12 -1.63
C GLU A 83 9.76 0.20 -2.46
N ALA A 84 8.68 0.64 -1.80
CA ALA A 84 7.46 1.06 -2.48
C ALA A 84 7.69 2.32 -3.34
N ASP A 85 8.50 3.28 -2.87
CA ASP A 85 8.90 4.44 -3.66
C ASP A 85 9.64 4.04 -4.95
N SER A 86 10.50 3.04 -4.87
CA SER A 86 11.25 2.53 -6.02
C SER A 86 10.35 1.93 -7.13
N ILE A 87 9.14 1.48 -6.78
CA ILE A 87 8.18 0.96 -7.75
C ILE A 87 7.71 2.06 -8.72
N LEU A 88 7.71 3.33 -8.27
CA LEU A 88 7.29 4.47 -9.08
C LEU A 88 8.37 4.99 -10.04
N ILE A 89 9.63 4.56 -9.91
CA ILE A 89 10.72 5.06 -10.76
C ILE A 89 10.39 4.95 -12.25
N PRO A 90 9.91 3.79 -12.79
CA PRO A 90 9.60 3.69 -14.21
C PRO A 90 8.46 4.62 -14.65
N LEU A 91 7.51 4.89 -13.77
CA LEU A 91 6.41 5.82 -14.08
C LEU A 91 6.88 7.28 -14.06
N ARG A 92 7.81 7.64 -13.16
CA ARG A 92 8.47 8.96 -13.15
C ARG A 92 9.29 9.17 -14.42
N GLU A 93 10.08 8.17 -14.83
CA GLU A 93 10.86 8.21 -16.08
C GLU A 93 9.95 8.38 -17.30
N LEU A 94 8.81 7.68 -17.35
CA LEU A 94 7.84 7.81 -18.42
C LEU A 94 7.23 9.22 -18.46
N LYS A 95 6.91 9.80 -17.29
CA LYS A 95 6.41 11.18 -17.15
C LYS A 95 7.45 12.19 -17.68
N ASP A 96 8.73 12.02 -17.31
CA ASP A 96 9.79 12.94 -17.76
C ASP A 96 10.01 12.88 -19.29
N GLN A 97 9.75 11.72 -19.90
CA GLN A 97 9.79 11.57 -21.35
C GLN A 97 8.56 12.20 -22.04
N ALA A 98 7.42 12.27 -21.36
CA ALA A 98 6.15 12.69 -21.95
C ALA A 98 6.14 14.16 -22.46
N GLU A 99 7.02 15.01 -21.93
CA GLU A 99 7.20 16.38 -22.44
C GLU A 99 7.89 16.41 -23.82
N ALA A 100 8.84 15.48 -24.05
CA ALA A 100 9.64 15.45 -25.29
C ALA A 100 9.05 14.54 -26.37
N ILE A 101 8.36 13.48 -25.97
CA ILE A 101 7.80 12.47 -26.88
C ILE A 101 6.36 12.12 -26.48
N LYS A 102 5.53 11.90 -27.50
CA LYS A 102 4.15 11.49 -27.30
C LYS A 102 4.08 10.07 -26.71
N VAL A 103 3.73 9.99 -25.44
CA VAL A 103 3.53 8.71 -24.73
C VAL A 103 2.17 8.14 -25.05
N THR A 104 2.11 6.87 -25.43
CA THR A 104 0.86 6.17 -25.77
C THR A 104 0.24 5.49 -24.52
N VAL A 105 -1.06 5.23 -24.57
CA VAL A 105 -1.77 4.44 -23.52
C VAL A 105 -1.09 3.09 -23.32
N LYS A 106 -0.67 2.42 -24.40
CA LYS A 106 0.01 1.13 -24.33
C LYS A 106 1.33 1.17 -23.54
N GLN A 107 2.11 2.22 -23.69
CA GLN A 107 3.35 2.38 -22.91
C GLN A 107 3.06 2.56 -21.42
N ILE A 108 2.01 3.30 -21.07
CA ILE A 108 1.57 3.45 -19.69
C ILE A 108 1.10 2.10 -19.12
N GLU A 109 0.26 1.37 -19.84
CA GLU A 109 -0.19 0.03 -19.45
C GLU A 109 0.99 -0.92 -19.24
N GLU A 110 1.94 -0.95 -20.16
CA GLU A 110 3.13 -1.78 -20.06
C GLU A 110 3.95 -1.48 -18.80
N VAL A 111 4.14 -0.20 -18.46
CA VAL A 111 4.83 0.21 -17.24
C VAL A 111 4.02 -0.19 -16.00
N LEU A 112 2.73 0.08 -15.97
CA LEU A 112 1.85 -0.23 -14.83
C LEU A 112 1.78 -1.74 -14.55
N GLU A 113 1.67 -2.55 -15.59
CA GLU A 113 1.55 -4.02 -15.50
C GLU A 113 2.90 -4.68 -15.20
N THR A 114 3.96 -4.35 -15.96
CA THR A 114 5.30 -4.94 -15.79
C THR A 114 5.82 -4.73 -14.37
N HIS A 115 5.60 -3.55 -13.83
CA HIS A 115 6.05 -3.19 -12.50
C HIS A 115 4.99 -3.45 -11.41
N LYS A 116 3.81 -3.99 -11.76
CA LYS A 116 2.69 -4.29 -10.86
C LYS A 116 2.27 -3.10 -10.00
N ILE A 117 2.41 -1.87 -10.53
CA ILE A 117 2.23 -0.63 -9.78
C ILE A 117 0.83 -0.56 -9.17
N ILE A 118 -0.21 -0.75 -10.00
CA ILE A 118 -1.61 -0.69 -9.55
C ILE A 118 -1.89 -1.79 -8.52
N SER A 119 -1.49 -3.04 -8.81
CA SER A 119 -1.76 -4.18 -7.92
C SER A 119 -1.14 -4.00 -6.54
N ILE A 120 0.09 -3.48 -6.46
CA ILE A 120 0.77 -3.26 -5.19
C ILE A 120 0.17 -2.06 -4.47
N LEU A 121 0.07 -0.89 -5.13
CA LEU A 121 -0.38 0.33 -4.48
C LEU A 121 -1.82 0.22 -3.97
N ASN A 122 -2.70 -0.51 -4.66
CA ASN A 122 -4.08 -0.73 -4.20
C ASN A 122 -4.15 -1.60 -2.93
N LEU A 123 -3.18 -2.46 -2.68
CA LEU A 123 -3.08 -3.25 -1.46
C LEU A 123 -2.49 -2.48 -0.28
N LEU A 124 -1.59 -1.51 -0.55
CA LEU A 124 -0.86 -0.82 0.49
C LEU A 124 -1.80 -0.03 1.42
N PRO A 125 -1.54 -0.08 2.76
CA PRO A 125 -2.35 0.64 3.74
C PRO A 125 -2.19 2.17 3.63
N PRO A 126 -3.05 2.96 4.33
CA PRO A 126 -3.02 4.43 4.30
C PRO A 126 -1.68 5.07 4.68
N TYR A 127 -0.78 4.35 5.34
CA TYR A 127 0.60 4.78 5.59
C TYR A 127 1.34 5.17 4.30
N PHE A 128 1.01 4.54 3.17
CA PHE A 128 1.60 4.80 1.86
C PHE A 128 0.81 5.81 1.00
N ARG A 129 -0.10 6.58 1.61
CA ARG A 129 -1.02 7.46 0.90
C ARG A 129 -0.30 8.47 -0.02
N ASN A 130 0.85 8.98 0.40
CA ASN A 130 1.61 9.94 -0.42
C ASN A 130 2.09 9.30 -1.73
N LEU A 131 2.60 8.07 -1.69
CA LEU A 131 3.00 7.33 -2.90
C LEU A 131 1.80 6.98 -3.79
N GLN A 132 0.67 6.61 -3.17
CA GLN A 132 -0.56 6.36 -3.90
C GLN A 132 -1.02 7.61 -4.65
N ASN A 133 -1.05 8.77 -3.99
CA ASN A 133 -1.41 10.04 -4.61
C ASN A 133 -0.41 10.47 -5.70
N GLU A 134 0.88 10.23 -5.47
CA GLU A 134 1.92 10.51 -6.46
C GLU A 134 1.73 9.69 -7.73
N ALA A 135 1.45 8.39 -7.62
CA ALA A 135 1.21 7.54 -8.79
C ALA A 135 0.07 8.06 -9.66
N VAL A 136 -1.06 8.44 -9.05
CA VAL A 136 -2.18 9.07 -9.76
C VAL A 136 -1.77 10.41 -10.37
N GLY A 137 -1.01 11.22 -9.63
CA GLY A 137 -0.49 12.51 -10.08
C GLY A 137 0.39 12.38 -11.32
N LEU A 138 1.29 11.37 -11.35
CA LEU A 138 2.15 11.10 -12.50
C LEU A 138 1.34 10.73 -13.75
N VAL A 139 0.37 9.81 -13.64
CA VAL A 139 -0.51 9.45 -14.76
C VAL A 139 -1.28 10.67 -15.28
N ARG A 140 -1.80 11.50 -14.37
CA ARG A 140 -2.50 12.75 -14.77
C ARG A 140 -1.57 13.76 -15.41
N SER A 141 -0.33 13.91 -14.95
CA SER A 141 0.67 14.77 -15.58
C SER A 141 0.95 14.35 -17.01
N ILE A 142 1.12 13.04 -17.27
CA ILE A 142 1.29 12.51 -18.64
C ILE A 142 0.07 12.86 -19.51
N ALA A 143 -1.15 12.76 -18.96
CA ALA A 143 -2.36 13.13 -19.67
C ALA A 143 -2.41 14.65 -20.00
N ILE A 144 -1.96 15.49 -19.08
CA ILE A 144 -1.86 16.94 -19.28
C ILE A 144 -0.84 17.26 -20.39
N ASP A 145 0.31 16.58 -20.40
CA ASP A 145 1.31 16.77 -21.45
C ASP A 145 0.78 16.30 -22.81
N ALA A 146 0.04 15.19 -22.87
CA ALA A 146 -0.63 14.74 -24.09
C ALA A 146 -1.59 15.80 -24.65
N HIS A 147 -2.32 16.50 -23.79
CA HIS A 147 -3.23 17.58 -24.20
C HIS A 147 -2.49 18.87 -24.57
N ASN A 148 -1.62 19.36 -23.69
CA ASN A 148 -1.06 20.71 -23.82
C ASN A 148 0.14 20.77 -24.76
N VAL A 149 0.97 19.73 -24.79
CA VAL A 149 2.20 19.68 -25.58
C VAL A 149 1.96 19.01 -26.93
N HIS A 150 1.20 17.93 -26.94
CA HIS A 150 0.96 17.12 -28.14
C HIS A 150 -0.39 17.38 -28.81
N GLU A 151 -1.19 18.30 -28.26
CA GLU A 151 -2.51 18.72 -28.76
C GLU A 151 -3.48 17.53 -28.99
N ASP A 152 -3.33 16.44 -28.20
CA ASP A 152 -4.11 15.20 -28.34
C ASP A 152 -5.06 15.00 -27.17
N SER A 153 -6.27 15.55 -27.31
CA SER A 153 -7.31 15.43 -26.29
C SER A 153 -7.85 14.00 -26.14
N GLU A 154 -7.89 13.22 -27.24
CA GLU A 154 -8.38 11.84 -27.18
C GLU A 154 -7.41 10.96 -26.40
N LEU A 155 -6.12 11.09 -26.66
CA LEU A 155 -5.07 10.42 -25.93
C LEU A 155 -5.07 10.82 -24.44
N SER A 156 -5.20 12.11 -24.16
CA SER A 156 -5.30 12.64 -22.79
C SER A 156 -6.45 11.99 -22.01
N LEU A 157 -7.65 11.93 -22.60
CA LEU A 157 -8.80 11.29 -21.97
C LEU A 157 -8.56 9.79 -21.74
N ALA A 158 -8.00 9.08 -22.72
CA ALA A 158 -7.69 7.66 -22.58
C ALA A 158 -6.66 7.39 -21.46
N ILE A 159 -5.68 8.27 -21.28
CA ILE A 159 -4.71 8.19 -20.18
C ILE A 159 -5.39 8.46 -18.82
N ILE A 160 -6.28 9.45 -18.74
CA ILE A 160 -7.02 9.75 -17.50
C ILE A 160 -7.87 8.54 -17.07
N GLU A 161 -8.49 7.81 -18.02
CA GLU A 161 -9.25 6.61 -17.69
C GLU A 161 -8.39 5.55 -16.94
N LYS A 162 -7.10 5.45 -17.27
CA LYS A 162 -6.17 4.56 -16.55
C LYS A 162 -5.98 4.96 -15.09
N SER A 163 -6.08 6.23 -14.75
CA SER A 163 -6.00 6.67 -13.36
C SER A 163 -7.13 6.13 -12.48
N LYS A 164 -8.26 5.71 -13.07
CA LYS A 164 -9.40 5.14 -12.35
C LYS A 164 -9.18 3.70 -11.88
N GLU A 165 -8.18 3.00 -12.42
CA GLU A 165 -7.80 1.66 -12.00
C GLU A 165 -7.15 1.66 -10.60
N PHE A 166 -6.69 2.82 -10.12
CA PHE A 166 -6.28 2.99 -8.74
C PHE A 166 -7.53 3.05 -7.84
N SER A 167 -7.75 1.99 -7.05
CA SER A 167 -8.96 1.83 -6.23
C SER A 167 -8.93 2.55 -4.89
N PHE A 168 -7.74 3.03 -4.48
CA PHE A 168 -7.65 3.88 -3.30
C PHE A 168 -8.25 5.26 -3.59
N LYS A 169 -9.21 5.68 -2.78
CA LYS A 169 -9.78 7.02 -2.89
C LYS A 169 -8.75 8.05 -2.42
N SER A 170 -8.13 8.77 -3.35
CA SER A 170 -7.39 9.97 -2.98
C SER A 170 -8.38 11.01 -2.46
N ILE A 171 -8.07 11.62 -1.32
CA ILE A 171 -8.92 12.67 -0.72
C ILE A 171 -9.13 13.82 -1.71
N GLU A 172 -8.11 14.15 -2.52
CA GLU A 172 -8.18 15.20 -3.53
C GLU A 172 -9.13 14.89 -4.70
N LEU A 173 -9.20 13.62 -5.16
CA LEU A 173 -10.10 13.22 -6.24
C LEU A 173 -11.57 13.27 -5.79
N THR A 174 -11.84 12.96 -4.51
CA THR A 174 -13.21 13.00 -3.98
C THR A 174 -13.71 14.42 -3.76
N GLN A 175 -12.83 15.36 -3.44
CA GLN A 175 -13.20 16.78 -3.27
C GLN A 175 -13.48 17.47 -4.61
N ARG A 176 -12.73 17.17 -5.67
CA ARG A 176 -12.89 17.80 -7.00
C ARG A 176 -13.99 17.20 -7.87
N LEU A 177 -14.50 16.02 -7.55
CA LEU A 177 -15.66 15.43 -8.23
C LEU A 177 -16.99 15.90 -7.63
N ASN A 178 -16.95 16.59 -6.49
CA ASN A 178 -18.12 17.15 -5.79
C ASN A 178 -18.22 18.69 -5.93
N GLU A 179 -17.31 19.34 -6.68
CA GLU A 179 -17.35 20.73 -7.12
C GLU A 179 -17.73 20.82 -8.61
#